data_93be7497549df1f414dd6067e04bfc84
#
_entry.id   93be7497549df1f414dd6067e04bfc84
#
_cell.length_a   1.000
_cell.length_b   1.000
_cell.length_c   1.000
_cell.angle_alpha   90.00
_cell.angle_beta   90.00
_cell.angle_gamma   90.00
#
_symmetry.space_group_name_H-M   'P 1'
#
loop_
_entity.id
_entity.type
_entity.pdbx_description
1 polymer ?
#
loop_
_entity_poly.entity_id
_entity_poly.type
_entity_poly.pdbx_seq_one_letter_code
_entity_poly.pdbx_strand_id
1 'polypeptide(L)' 'MTKKELKKMAKELARLEHILKTTDDSDMRYRTEQEIMTLTNKVEDLEDMVMLDEMVMTLLEQES' A
#
# COMPACT_ATOMS: atom_id res chain seq x y z
N MET A 1 -1.88 -3.34 -15.54
CA MET A 1 -3.02 -2.89 -14.71
C MET A 1 -3.59 -1.58 -15.19
N THR A 2 -4.90 -1.40 -15.03
CA THR A 2 -5.52 -0.14 -15.36
C THR A 2 -5.22 0.90 -14.27
N LYS A 3 -5.34 2.17 -14.62
CA LYS A 3 -5.14 3.26 -13.68
C LYS A 3 -6.13 3.18 -12.52
N LYS A 4 -7.35 2.73 -12.81
CA LYS A 4 -8.39 2.57 -11.80
C LYS A 4 -8.02 1.49 -10.78
N GLU A 5 -7.47 0.38 -11.25
CA GLU A 5 -7.02 -0.71 -10.38
C GLU A 5 -5.85 -0.28 -9.51
N LEU A 6 -4.90 0.45 -10.09
CA LEU A 6 -3.75 0.97 -9.34
C LEU A 6 -4.21 1.93 -8.25
N LYS A 7 -5.17 2.79 -8.57
CA LYS A 7 -5.70 3.76 -7.60
C LYS A 7 -6.37 3.06 -6.42
N LYS A 8 -7.14 2.02 -6.71
CA LYS A 8 -7.79 1.22 -5.67
C LYS A 8 -6.75 0.53 -4.78
N MET A 9 -5.74 -0.06 -5.40
CA MET A 9 -4.66 -0.72 -4.68
C MET A 9 -3.87 0.26 -3.82
N ALA A 10 -3.62 1.46 -4.34
CA ALA A 10 -2.92 2.51 -3.60
C ALA A 10 -3.66 2.90 -2.31
N LYS A 11 -4.98 2.99 -2.37
CA LYS A 11 -5.78 3.30 -1.20
C LYS A 11 -5.66 2.22 -0.14
N GLU A 12 -5.68 0.97 -0.54
CA GLU A 12 -5.52 -0.14 0.39
C GLU A 12 -4.12 -0.15 1.01
N LEU A 13 -3.09 0.07 0.20
CA LEU A 13 -1.71 0.10 0.70
C LEU A 13 -1.50 1.26 1.66
N ALA A 14 -2.05 2.43 1.36
CA ALA A 14 -1.93 3.58 2.25
C ALA A 14 -2.57 3.29 3.61
N ARG A 15 -3.74 2.65 3.60
CA ARG A 15 -4.43 2.25 4.84
C ARG A 15 -3.59 1.26 5.64
N LEU A 16 -3.03 0.26 4.96
CA LEU A 16 -2.22 -0.76 5.62
C LEU A 16 -0.94 -0.16 6.21
N GLU A 17 -0.31 0.76 5.50
CA GLU A 17 0.88 1.43 6.02
C GLU A 17 0.57 2.31 7.22
N HIS A 18 -0.61 2.95 7.22
CA HIS A 18 -1.05 3.73 8.37
C HIS A 18 -1.22 2.83 9.61
N ILE A 19 -1.83 1.66 9.43
CA ILE A 19 -1.97 0.68 10.51
C ILE A 19 -0.60 0.27 11.02
N LEU A 20 0.33 0.00 10.11
CA LEU A 20 1.69 -0.42 10.47
C LEU A 20 2.41 0.63 11.31
N LYS A 21 2.19 1.92 11.03
CA LYS A 21 2.79 3.02 11.78
C LYS A 21 2.17 3.22 13.16
N THR A 22 0.88 2.94 13.29
CA THR A 22 0.14 3.31 14.51
C THR A 22 -0.09 2.15 15.46
N THR A 23 0.05 0.90 15.00
CA THR A 23 -0.20 -0.24 15.87
C THR A 23 1.03 -0.60 16.72
N ASP A 24 0.77 -0.95 17.98
CA ASP A 24 1.80 -1.48 18.88
C ASP A 24 1.72 -3.01 18.96
N ASP A 25 0.69 -3.61 18.34
CA ASP A 25 0.48 -5.05 18.36
C ASP A 25 1.37 -5.72 17.31
N SER A 26 2.27 -6.60 17.77
CA SER A 26 3.21 -7.28 16.88
C SER A 26 2.52 -8.26 15.93
N ASP A 27 1.44 -8.89 16.35
CA ASP A 27 0.67 -9.80 15.50
C ASP A 27 -0.02 -9.03 14.37
N MET A 28 -0.62 -7.89 14.71
CA MET A 28 -1.25 -7.01 13.72
C MET A 28 -0.21 -6.49 12.74
N ARG A 29 0.96 -6.11 13.22
CA ARG A 29 2.06 -5.63 12.38
C ARG A 29 2.50 -6.71 11.39
N TYR A 30 2.67 -7.93 11.86
CA TYR A 30 3.05 -9.05 11.01
C TYR A 30 2.03 -9.31 9.91
N ARG A 31 0.75 -9.37 10.28
CA ARG A 31 -0.34 -9.58 9.31
C ARG A 31 -0.39 -8.46 8.28
N THR A 32 -0.24 -7.22 8.73
CA THR A 32 -0.27 -6.05 7.85
C THR A 32 0.88 -6.10 6.85
N GLU A 33 2.08 -6.45 7.31
CA GLU A 33 3.23 -6.61 6.42
C GLU A 33 2.99 -7.68 5.37
N GLN A 34 2.38 -8.81 5.75
CA GLN A 34 2.07 -9.89 4.82
C GLN A 34 1.04 -9.44 3.78
N GLU A 35 0.04 -8.69 4.18
CA GLU A 35 -0.95 -8.15 3.25
C GLU A 35 -0.32 -7.17 2.26
N ILE A 36 0.57 -6.30 2.73
CA ILE A 36 1.29 -5.38 1.86
C ILE A 36 2.10 -6.15 0.82
N MET A 37 2.82 -7.18 1.24
CA MET A 37 3.60 -8.00 0.33
C MET A 37 2.72 -8.70 -0.70
N THR A 38 1.57 -9.22 -0.28
CA THR A 38 0.64 -9.89 -1.17
C THR A 38 0.11 -8.93 -2.23
N LEU A 39 -0.25 -7.71 -1.83
CA LEU A 39 -0.73 -6.70 -2.77
C LEU A 39 0.35 -6.25 -3.75
N THR A 40 1.56 -5.99 -3.25
CA THR A 40 2.65 -5.54 -4.12
C THR A 40 3.09 -6.63 -5.09
N ASN A 41 2.98 -7.90 -4.70
CA ASN A 41 3.33 -9.02 -5.58
C ASN A 41 2.37 -9.17 -6.77
N LYS A 42 1.19 -8.58 -6.70
CA LYS A 42 0.25 -8.59 -7.83
C LYS A 42 0.69 -7.66 -8.96
N VAL A 43 1.55 -6.71 -8.66
CA VAL A 43 2.06 -5.76 -9.65
C VAL A 43 3.34 -6.34 -10.26
N GLU A 44 3.27 -6.67 -11.55
CA GLU A 44 4.39 -7.29 -12.26
C GLU A 44 5.20 -6.30 -13.08
N ASP A 45 4.57 -5.20 -13.48
CA ASP A 45 5.18 -4.19 -14.35
C ASP A 45 5.87 -3.12 -13.49
N LEU A 46 7.12 -2.83 -13.83
CA LEU A 46 7.90 -1.83 -13.10
C LEU A 46 7.26 -0.43 -13.17
N GLU A 47 6.70 -0.07 -14.33
CA GLU A 47 6.03 1.22 -14.48
C GLU A 47 4.82 1.32 -13.54
N ASP A 48 4.05 0.25 -13.45
CA ASP A 48 2.90 0.19 -12.54
C ASP A 48 3.35 0.32 -11.09
N MET A 49 4.47 -0.32 -10.74
CA MET A 49 5.01 -0.26 -9.38
C MET A 49 5.40 1.17 -9.01
N VAL A 50 6.06 1.88 -9.92
CA VAL A 50 6.45 3.28 -9.70
C VAL A 50 5.22 4.17 -9.52
N MET A 51 4.21 4.00 -10.38
CA MET A 51 2.97 4.75 -10.28
C MET A 51 2.26 4.47 -8.96
N LEU A 52 2.22 3.20 -8.56
CA LEU A 52 1.60 2.80 -7.31
C LEU A 52 2.29 3.46 -6.12
N ASP A 53 3.61 3.44 -6.08
CA ASP A 53 4.38 4.06 -5.00
C ASP A 53 4.08 5.55 -4.91
N GLU A 54 4.04 6.26 -6.03
CA GLU A 54 3.73 7.67 -6.06
C GLU A 54 2.33 7.96 -5.53
N MET A 55 1.36 7.15 -5.92
CA MET A 55 -0.01 7.30 -5.43
C MET A 55 -0.11 7.08 -3.92
N VAL A 56 0.58 6.05 -3.42
CA VAL A 56 0.58 5.75 -1.99
C VAL A 56 1.21 6.89 -1.20
N MET A 57 2.34 7.41 -1.66
CA MET A 57 3.02 8.52 -0.98
C MET A 57 2.14 9.76 -0.94
N THR A 58 1.46 10.06 -2.04
CA THR A 58 0.54 11.20 -2.09
C THR A 58 -0.59 11.05 -1.08
N LEU A 59 -1.18 9.86 -1.00
CA LEU A 59 -2.26 9.59 -0.06
C LEU A 59 -1.79 9.70 1.39
N LEU A 60 -0.60 9.19 1.69
CA LEU A 60 -0.05 9.27 3.04
C LEU A 60 0.24 10.71 3.44
N GLU A 61 0.71 11.54 2.52
CA GLU A 61 0.95 12.96 2.77
C GLU A 61 -0.35 13.70 3.07
N GLN A 62 -1.43 13.32 2.41
CA GLN A 62 -2.74 13.96 2.63
C GLN A 62 -3.33 13.61 3.99
N GLU A 63 -2.95 12.50 4.56
CA GLU A 63 -3.45 12.06 5.87
C GLU A 63 -2.72 12.69 7.05
N SER A 64 -1.55 13.24 6.82
CA SER A 64 -0.74 13.80 7.90
C SER A 64 -1.04 15.25 8.25
#